data_effdf99919441e359bae22599133c701
#
_entry.id   effdf99919441e359bae22599133c701
#
_cell.length_a   1.000
_cell.length_b   1.000
_cell.length_c   1.000
_cell.angle_alpha   90.00
_cell.angle_beta   90.00
_cell.angle_gamma   90.00
#
_symmetry.space_group_name_H-M   'P 1'
#
loop_
_entity.id
_entity.type
_entity.pdbx_description
1 polymer ?
#
loop_
_entity_poly.entity_id
_entity_poly.type
_entity_poly.pdbx_seq_one_letter_code
_entity_poly.pdbx_strand_id
1 'polypeptide(L)'
;GQRIAFVRIGDESLPATAEQMVRLVLKGSNKTYDSLHTDYKVEDNAFTILANTFKDRTKQEWDKKYLLSFGLVTGIGNLTNAGALFADDCPLWQSRLYCTRWDGKEKGDAINDAEFTGNVLMLLREAMNFVKSNTKRGWEKLPDGRKNEPEYAERAVLEAMVNHFIHRDYT
;
A
#
# COMPACT_ATOMS: atom_id res chain seq x y z
N GLY A 1 28.66 20.79 -18.02
CA GLY A 1 27.42 20.87 -18.78
C GLY A 1 26.31 20.15 -18.07
N GLN A 2 25.14 20.73 -17.98
CA GLN A 2 23.96 20.11 -17.40
C GLN A 2 23.52 18.95 -18.31
N ARG A 3 23.44 17.74 -17.77
CA ARG A 3 22.94 16.58 -18.51
C ARG A 3 21.40 16.60 -18.46
N ILE A 4 20.78 16.75 -19.60
CA ILE A 4 19.32 16.73 -19.74
C ILE A 4 18.92 15.37 -20.33
N ALA A 5 18.05 14.64 -19.66
CA ALA A 5 17.44 13.45 -20.24
C ALA A 5 16.16 13.83 -20.99
N PHE A 6 15.89 13.12 -22.07
CA PHE A 6 14.67 13.29 -22.86
C PHE A 6 13.82 12.02 -22.77
N VAL A 7 12.52 12.20 -22.68
CA VAL A 7 11.52 11.11 -22.73
C VAL A 7 10.65 11.29 -23.96
N ARG A 8 10.26 10.18 -24.58
CA ARG A 8 9.35 10.20 -25.71
C ARG A 8 7.91 10.16 -25.22
N ILE A 9 7.14 11.17 -25.61
CA ILE A 9 5.70 11.26 -25.32
C ILE A 9 4.99 11.38 -26.68
N GLY A 10 4.34 10.31 -27.10
CA GLY A 10 3.80 10.23 -28.46
C GLY A 10 4.90 10.31 -29.51
N ASP A 11 4.85 11.30 -30.40
CA ASP A 11 5.81 11.50 -31.47
C ASP A 11 6.91 12.53 -31.14
N GLU A 12 6.86 13.14 -29.95
CA GLU A 12 7.80 14.17 -29.52
C GLU A 12 8.77 13.67 -28.46
N SER A 13 9.98 14.22 -28.49
CA SER A 13 11.01 14.04 -27.45
C SER A 13 11.07 15.29 -26.59
N LEU A 14 10.60 15.18 -25.33
CA LEU A 14 10.54 16.28 -24.38
C LEU A 14 11.57 16.09 -23.25
N PRO A 15 12.09 17.20 -22.66
CA PRO A 15 12.91 17.09 -21.45
C PRO A 15 12.15 16.33 -20.35
N ALA A 16 12.83 15.38 -19.71
CA ALA A 16 12.26 14.64 -18.61
C ALA A 16 11.96 15.56 -17.41
N THR A 17 10.80 15.40 -16.80
CA THR A 17 10.46 16.04 -15.51
C THR A 17 11.36 15.49 -14.40
N ALA A 18 11.41 16.17 -13.25
CA ALA A 18 12.17 15.69 -12.08
C ALA A 18 11.73 14.27 -11.67
N GLU A 19 10.44 14.01 -11.66
CA GLU A 19 9.86 12.69 -11.35
C GLU A 19 10.27 11.62 -12.37
N GLN A 20 10.18 11.93 -13.67
CA GLN A 20 10.64 11.03 -14.73
C GLN A 20 12.13 10.74 -14.63
N MET A 21 12.94 11.74 -14.24
CA MET A 21 14.37 11.56 -13.98
C MET A 21 14.62 10.59 -12.84
N VAL A 22 13.91 10.73 -11.73
CA VAL A 22 14.02 9.78 -10.59
C VAL A 22 13.69 8.36 -11.05
N ARG A 23 12.59 8.15 -11.77
CA ARG A 23 12.22 6.85 -12.32
C ARG A 23 13.27 6.26 -13.26
N LEU A 24 13.86 7.09 -14.14
CA LEU A 24 14.91 6.65 -15.06
C LEU A 24 16.18 6.24 -14.31
N VAL A 25 16.56 6.98 -13.27
CA VAL A 25 17.73 6.66 -12.43
C VAL A 25 17.50 5.36 -11.66
N LEU A 26 16.33 5.18 -11.04
CA LEU A 26 15.98 3.95 -10.34
C LEU A 26 15.99 2.74 -11.29
N LYS A 27 15.36 2.87 -12.46
CA LYS A 27 15.35 1.84 -13.48
C LYS A 27 16.76 1.50 -13.98
N GLY A 28 17.58 2.52 -14.23
CA GLY A 28 18.97 2.34 -14.66
C GLY A 28 19.87 1.70 -13.61
N SER A 29 19.58 1.89 -12.32
CA SER A 29 20.28 1.26 -11.20
C SER A 29 19.69 -0.08 -10.76
N ASN A 30 18.64 -0.55 -11.43
CA ASN A 30 17.88 -1.76 -11.08
C ASN A 30 17.36 -1.73 -9.63
N LYS A 31 16.92 -0.54 -9.18
CA LYS A 31 16.33 -0.32 -7.85
C LYS A 31 14.87 0.06 -7.98
N THR A 32 14.07 -0.29 -6.98
CA THR A 32 12.69 0.16 -6.81
C THR A 32 12.63 1.18 -5.68
N TYR A 33 11.58 2.00 -5.64
CA TYR A 33 11.34 2.94 -4.54
C TYR A 33 11.41 2.24 -3.18
N ASP A 34 10.81 1.06 -3.07
CA ASP A 34 10.72 0.28 -1.83
C ASP A 34 12.09 -0.09 -1.27
N SER A 35 13.08 -0.35 -2.15
CA SER A 35 14.44 -0.78 -1.79
C SER A 35 15.37 0.36 -1.39
N LEU A 36 14.96 1.62 -1.61
CA LEU A 36 15.75 2.78 -1.20
C LEU A 36 15.80 2.88 0.33
N HIS A 37 16.99 3.13 0.86
CA HIS A 37 17.15 3.35 2.30
C HIS A 37 16.70 4.75 2.70
N THR A 38 16.21 4.84 3.93
CA THR A 38 15.82 6.08 4.58
C THR A 38 16.84 6.42 5.67
N ASP A 39 16.69 7.57 6.32
CA ASP A 39 17.47 7.95 7.51
C ASP A 39 16.87 7.40 8.82
N TYR A 40 15.69 6.76 8.74
CA TYR A 40 15.05 6.15 9.91
C TYR A 40 15.77 4.88 10.36
N LYS A 41 15.98 4.73 11.67
CA LYS A 41 16.66 3.57 12.26
C LYS A 41 15.66 2.51 12.70
N VAL A 42 16.03 1.24 12.54
CA VAL A 42 15.19 0.12 12.99
C VAL A 42 14.99 0.11 14.51
N GLU A 43 15.95 0.61 15.28
CA GLU A 43 15.89 0.68 16.75
C GLU A 43 14.87 1.68 17.27
N ASP A 44 14.55 2.71 16.48
CA ASP A 44 13.57 3.74 16.82
C ASP A 44 12.15 3.39 16.36
N ASN A 45 11.97 2.25 15.72
CA ASN A 45 10.69 1.89 15.09
C ASN A 45 10.21 0.52 15.57
N ALA A 46 8.91 0.41 15.83
CA ALA A 46 8.23 -0.83 16.18
C ALA A 46 7.57 -1.47 14.95
N PHE A 47 7.44 -2.80 14.98
CA PHE A 47 6.84 -3.62 13.93
C PHE A 47 5.82 -4.63 14.51
N THR A 48 5.08 -4.20 15.52
CA THR A 48 4.13 -5.06 16.24
C THR A 48 2.97 -5.49 15.34
N ILE A 49 2.47 -4.57 14.51
CA ILE A 49 1.38 -4.84 13.56
C ILE A 49 1.84 -5.89 12.53
N LEU A 50 3.04 -5.73 11.99
CA LEU A 50 3.63 -6.67 11.04
C LEU A 50 3.85 -8.05 11.70
N ALA A 51 4.45 -8.09 12.89
CA ALA A 51 4.71 -9.32 13.63
C ALA A 51 3.43 -10.10 13.91
N ASN A 52 2.39 -9.43 14.40
CA ASN A 52 1.08 -10.05 14.65
C ASN A 52 0.44 -10.56 13.35
N THR A 53 0.48 -9.74 12.28
CA THR A 53 -0.06 -10.14 10.98
C THR A 53 0.67 -11.36 10.42
N PHE A 54 2.01 -11.39 10.53
CA PHE A 54 2.82 -12.53 10.11
C PHE A 54 2.44 -13.79 10.89
N LYS A 55 2.37 -13.72 12.22
CA LYS A 55 1.97 -14.84 13.09
C LYS A 55 0.57 -15.34 12.75
N ASP A 56 -0.39 -14.44 12.57
CA ASP A 56 -1.77 -14.79 12.23
C ASP A 56 -1.88 -15.51 10.88
N ARG A 57 -1.11 -15.08 9.89
CA ARG A 57 -1.16 -15.62 8.52
C ARG A 57 -0.35 -16.89 8.34
N THR A 58 0.83 -16.96 8.94
CA THR A 58 1.78 -18.08 8.74
C THR A 58 1.71 -19.12 9.85
N LYS A 59 1.13 -18.78 11.02
CA LYS A 59 1.16 -19.57 12.24
C LYS A 59 2.58 -19.81 12.79
N GLN A 60 3.53 -18.99 12.37
CA GLN A 60 4.92 -19.02 12.82
C GLN A 60 5.22 -17.84 13.74
N GLU A 61 6.16 -18.00 14.66
CA GLU A 61 6.62 -16.91 15.50
C GLU A 61 7.44 -15.91 14.68
N TRP A 62 7.26 -14.62 15.00
CA TRP A 62 8.01 -13.54 14.38
C TRP A 62 9.45 -13.53 14.90
N ASP A 63 10.41 -13.36 13.97
CA ASP A 63 11.82 -13.17 14.28
C ASP A 63 12.31 -11.88 13.60
N LYS A 64 13.06 -11.05 14.33
CA LYS A 64 13.62 -9.79 13.79
C LYS A 64 14.48 -9.97 12.54
N LYS A 65 15.06 -11.17 12.32
CA LYS A 65 15.81 -11.49 11.09
C LYS A 65 14.95 -11.35 9.83
N TYR A 66 13.61 -11.50 9.94
CA TYR A 66 12.72 -11.34 8.82
C TYR A 66 12.70 -9.91 8.29
N LEU A 67 12.98 -8.89 9.11
CA LEU A 67 13.11 -7.51 8.64
C LEU A 67 14.18 -7.39 7.55
N LEU A 68 15.33 -8.03 7.75
CA LEU A 68 16.41 -8.03 6.77
C LEU A 68 16.06 -8.90 5.55
N SER A 69 15.54 -10.11 5.76
CA SER A 69 15.22 -11.04 4.66
C SER A 69 14.09 -10.54 3.76
N PHE A 70 13.17 -9.74 4.29
CA PHE A 70 12.11 -9.09 3.52
C PHE A 70 12.54 -7.75 2.90
N GLY A 71 13.80 -7.35 3.11
CA GLY A 71 14.31 -6.09 2.57
C GLY A 71 13.71 -4.84 3.23
N LEU A 72 13.18 -4.95 4.45
CA LEU A 72 12.63 -3.83 5.21
C LEU A 72 13.70 -3.02 5.92
N VAL A 73 14.86 -3.62 6.12
CA VAL A 73 16.02 -3.01 6.82
C VAL A 73 17.27 -3.29 6.01
N THR A 74 18.17 -2.32 5.96
CA THR A 74 19.51 -2.48 5.38
C THR A 74 20.47 -3.14 6.38
N GLY A 75 21.59 -3.67 5.87
CA GLY A 75 22.62 -4.29 6.72
C GLY A 75 23.26 -3.34 7.76
N ILE A 76 23.06 -2.02 7.63
CA ILE A 76 23.53 -0.99 8.58
C ILE A 76 22.43 -0.50 9.53
N GLY A 77 21.25 -1.14 9.52
CA GLY A 77 20.16 -0.85 10.45
C GLY A 77 19.26 0.32 10.08
N ASN A 78 19.36 0.85 8.85
CA ASN A 78 18.40 1.83 8.36
C ASN A 78 17.18 1.13 7.77
N LEU A 79 15.99 1.72 7.93
CA LEU A 79 14.80 1.26 7.22
C LEU A 79 14.95 1.53 5.73
N THR A 80 14.41 0.63 4.92
CA THR A 80 14.07 0.94 3.53
C THR A 80 12.73 1.71 3.49
N ASN A 81 12.33 2.25 2.34
CA ASN A 81 10.99 2.83 2.21
C ASN A 81 9.92 1.77 2.50
N ALA A 82 10.10 0.52 2.05
CA ALA A 82 9.21 -0.58 2.44
C ALA A 82 9.19 -0.74 3.97
N GLY A 83 10.35 -0.75 4.63
CA GLY A 83 10.43 -0.83 6.09
C GLY A 83 9.65 0.29 6.78
N ALA A 84 9.81 1.52 6.32
CA ALA A 84 9.10 2.67 6.86
C ALA A 84 7.57 2.57 6.67
N LEU A 85 7.09 2.03 5.54
CA LEU A 85 5.66 1.77 5.29
C LEU A 85 5.07 0.71 6.24
N PHE A 86 5.89 -0.26 6.68
CA PHE A 86 5.47 -1.32 7.61
C PHE A 86 5.73 -0.99 9.08
N ALA A 87 6.40 0.12 9.41
CA ALA A 87 6.56 0.56 10.80
C ALA A 87 5.22 0.90 11.43
N ASP A 88 5.03 0.60 12.73
CA ASP A 88 3.77 0.84 13.44
C ASP A 88 3.38 2.33 13.36
N ASP A 89 4.33 3.22 13.59
CA ASP A 89 4.21 4.67 13.38
C ASP A 89 4.90 5.05 12.05
N CYS A 90 4.22 4.76 10.93
CA CYS A 90 4.79 5.02 9.62
C CYS A 90 5.20 6.49 9.44
N PRO A 91 6.49 6.79 9.24
CA PRO A 91 6.98 8.17 9.15
C PRO A 91 6.78 8.80 7.77
N LEU A 92 6.30 8.04 6.78
CA LEU A 92 6.11 8.52 5.42
C LEU A 92 4.75 9.20 5.26
N TRP A 93 4.74 10.51 5.07
CA TRP A 93 3.52 11.29 4.89
C TRP A 93 2.70 10.87 3.65
N GLN A 94 3.35 10.28 2.65
CA GLN A 94 2.70 9.75 1.45
C GLN A 94 1.86 8.49 1.74
N SER A 95 2.04 7.86 2.91
CA SER A 95 1.27 6.69 3.29
C SER A 95 -0.14 7.07 3.72
N ARG A 96 -0.97 7.44 2.73
CA ARG A 96 -2.35 7.89 2.87
C ARG A 96 -3.26 7.11 1.95
N LEU A 97 -4.51 6.94 2.37
CA LEU A 97 -5.55 6.31 1.59
C LEU A 97 -6.81 7.18 1.64
N TYR A 98 -7.34 7.52 0.48
CA TYR A 98 -8.62 8.20 0.33
C TYR A 98 -9.64 7.21 -0.21
N CYS A 99 -10.73 7.04 0.50
CA CYS A 99 -11.84 6.19 0.10
C CYS A 99 -13.08 7.05 -0.11
N THR A 100 -13.75 6.92 -1.25
CA THR A 100 -14.98 7.66 -1.54
C THR A 100 -16.02 6.71 -2.13
N ARG A 101 -17.25 6.76 -1.60
CA ARG A 101 -18.42 6.14 -2.19
C ARG A 101 -19.24 7.21 -2.90
N TRP A 102 -19.40 7.04 -4.20
CA TRP A 102 -20.20 7.91 -5.05
C TRP A 102 -21.66 7.45 -5.12
N ASP A 103 -22.57 8.39 -5.34
CA ASP A 103 -23.96 8.08 -5.68
C ASP A 103 -24.06 7.67 -7.16
N GLY A 104 -24.61 6.48 -7.41
CA GLY A 104 -24.75 5.95 -8.76
C GLY A 104 -23.44 5.44 -9.37
N LYS A 105 -23.36 5.48 -10.72
CA LYS A 105 -22.24 4.95 -11.51
C LYS A 105 -21.21 6.00 -11.90
N GLU A 106 -21.55 7.25 -11.78
CA GLU A 106 -20.69 8.38 -12.15
C GLU A 106 -20.15 9.06 -10.89
N LYS A 107 -19.02 9.76 -11.03
CA LYS A 107 -18.43 10.54 -9.94
C LYS A 107 -19.18 11.87 -9.79
N GLY A 108 -20.39 11.79 -9.25
CA GLY A 108 -21.24 12.92 -8.90
C GLY A 108 -21.11 13.29 -7.42
N ASP A 109 -22.21 13.15 -6.67
CA ASP A 109 -22.24 13.42 -5.25
C ASP A 109 -21.63 12.27 -4.44
N ALA A 110 -20.79 12.57 -3.46
CA ALA A 110 -20.24 11.59 -2.55
C ALA A 110 -21.26 11.26 -1.45
N ILE A 111 -21.53 9.96 -1.24
CA ILE A 111 -22.39 9.48 -0.14
C ILE A 111 -21.59 9.34 1.15
N ASN A 112 -20.34 8.88 1.03
CA ASN A 112 -19.44 8.66 2.15
C ASN A 112 -18.00 8.81 1.69
N ASP A 113 -17.14 9.35 2.55
CA ASP A 113 -15.71 9.45 2.33
C ASP A 113 -14.94 9.21 3.63
N ALA A 114 -13.68 8.81 3.49
CA ALA A 114 -12.77 8.64 4.61
C ALA A 114 -11.32 8.80 4.14
N GLU A 115 -10.49 9.38 5.01
CA GLU A 115 -9.04 9.46 4.84
C GLU A 115 -8.37 8.67 5.96
N PHE A 116 -7.39 7.85 5.58
CA PHE A 116 -6.56 7.06 6.50
C PHE A 116 -5.09 7.34 6.22
N THR A 117 -4.27 7.35 7.27
CA THR A 117 -2.81 7.57 7.17
C THR A 117 -2.08 6.55 8.04
N GLY A 118 -0.82 6.26 7.71
CA GLY A 118 0.06 5.45 8.54
C GLY A 118 0.46 4.11 7.94
N ASN A 119 0.58 3.09 8.78
CA ASN A 119 1.06 1.75 8.42
C ASN A 119 0.24 1.11 7.30
N VAL A 120 0.91 0.55 6.28
CA VAL A 120 0.27 -0.01 5.08
C VAL A 120 -0.68 -1.17 5.39
N LEU A 121 -0.40 -2.00 6.41
CA LEU A 121 -1.30 -3.09 6.82
C LEU A 121 -2.58 -2.56 7.48
N MET A 122 -2.48 -1.45 8.22
CA MET A 122 -3.64 -0.76 8.76
C MET A 122 -4.46 -0.12 7.65
N LEU A 123 -3.80 0.55 6.70
CA LEU A 123 -4.48 1.13 5.54
C LEU A 123 -5.24 0.06 4.74
N LEU A 124 -4.64 -1.12 4.53
CA LEU A 124 -5.31 -2.24 3.87
C LEU A 124 -6.55 -2.69 4.66
N ARG A 125 -6.44 -2.78 5.99
CA ARG A 125 -7.57 -3.14 6.86
C ARG A 125 -8.69 -2.11 6.79
N GLU A 126 -8.35 -0.83 6.84
CA GLU A 126 -9.31 0.27 6.74
C GLU A 126 -9.98 0.33 5.36
N ALA A 127 -9.23 0.10 4.27
CA ALA A 127 -9.80 -0.04 2.93
C ALA A 127 -10.86 -1.15 2.87
N MET A 128 -10.53 -2.33 3.41
CA MET A 128 -11.45 -3.47 3.46
C MET A 128 -12.70 -3.15 4.30
N ASN A 129 -12.52 -2.51 5.44
CA ASN A 129 -13.61 -2.08 6.32
C ASN A 129 -14.51 -1.05 5.62
N PHE A 130 -13.92 -0.07 4.93
CA PHE A 130 -14.66 0.94 4.19
C PHE A 130 -15.51 0.30 3.08
N VAL A 131 -14.94 -0.59 2.26
CA VAL A 131 -15.69 -1.32 1.24
C VAL A 131 -16.82 -2.11 1.88
N LYS A 132 -16.53 -2.89 2.93
CA LYS A 132 -17.52 -3.71 3.64
C LYS A 132 -18.68 -2.89 4.23
N SER A 133 -18.40 -1.68 4.70
CA SER A 133 -19.41 -0.79 5.28
C SER A 133 -20.24 -0.06 4.23
N ASN A 134 -19.70 0.10 3.03
CA ASN A 134 -20.31 0.86 1.94
C ASN A 134 -20.92 0.00 0.82
N THR A 135 -20.87 -1.33 0.95
CA THR A 135 -21.48 -2.27 0.00
C THR A 135 -22.74 -2.90 0.58
N LYS A 136 -23.65 -3.32 -0.30
CA LYS A 136 -24.89 -3.99 0.09
C LYS A 136 -24.58 -5.36 0.71
N ARG A 137 -25.26 -5.68 1.80
CA ARG A 137 -25.21 -6.99 2.46
C ARG A 137 -26.54 -7.68 2.24
N GLY A 138 -26.59 -8.52 1.20
CA GLY A 138 -27.68 -9.44 0.99
C GLY A 138 -27.56 -10.68 1.89
N TRP A 139 -28.63 -11.37 2.10
CA TRP A 139 -28.66 -12.70 2.69
C TRP A 139 -29.79 -13.52 2.11
N GLU A 140 -29.57 -14.80 1.97
CA GLU A 140 -30.56 -15.79 1.56
C GLU A 140 -31.04 -16.55 2.81
N LYS A 141 -32.36 -16.74 2.91
CA LYS A 141 -32.96 -17.53 3.99
C LYS A 141 -32.80 -19.01 3.67
N LEU A 142 -32.17 -19.75 4.58
CA LEU A 142 -32.09 -21.20 4.53
C LEU A 142 -33.07 -21.81 5.54
N PRO A 143 -33.43 -23.12 5.39
CA PRO A 143 -34.34 -23.81 6.31
C PRO A 143 -33.87 -23.77 7.78
N ASP A 144 -32.58 -23.79 8.01
CA ASP A 144 -31.89 -23.84 9.30
C ASP A 144 -31.03 -22.61 9.63
N GLY A 145 -31.24 -21.50 8.88
CA GLY A 145 -30.48 -20.29 9.13
C GLY A 145 -30.52 -19.26 7.99
N ARG A 146 -29.43 -18.54 7.82
CA ARG A 146 -29.24 -17.60 6.71
C ARG A 146 -27.84 -17.74 6.12
N LYS A 147 -27.72 -17.59 4.80
CA LYS A 147 -26.48 -17.45 4.07
C LYS A 147 -26.27 -15.97 3.75
N ASN A 148 -25.16 -15.39 4.19
CA ASN A 148 -24.81 -14.02 3.82
C ASN A 148 -24.29 -14.00 2.38
N GLU A 149 -24.84 -13.09 1.57
CA GLU A 149 -24.42 -12.86 0.20
C GLU A 149 -23.91 -11.40 0.08
N PRO A 150 -22.62 -11.18 0.25
CA PRO A 150 -22.04 -9.86 0.05
C PRO A 150 -22.07 -9.49 -1.45
N GLU A 151 -22.24 -8.21 -1.77
CA GLU A 151 -22.27 -7.69 -3.13
C GLU A 151 -20.99 -8.04 -3.92
N TYR A 152 -19.84 -8.07 -3.22
CA TYR A 152 -18.54 -8.47 -3.78
C TYR A 152 -17.93 -9.58 -2.95
N ALA A 153 -17.30 -10.55 -3.62
CA ALA A 153 -16.54 -11.59 -2.94
C ALA A 153 -15.38 -10.95 -2.16
N GLU A 154 -15.30 -11.25 -0.86
CA GLU A 154 -14.30 -10.65 0.05
C GLU A 154 -12.86 -10.86 -0.45
N ARG A 155 -12.59 -12.04 -1.05
CA ARG A 155 -11.30 -12.36 -1.66
C ARG A 155 -10.97 -11.44 -2.85
N ALA A 156 -11.95 -11.16 -3.72
CA ALA A 156 -11.74 -10.29 -4.88
C ALA A 156 -11.44 -8.85 -4.45
N VAL A 157 -12.13 -8.35 -3.40
CA VAL A 157 -11.85 -7.04 -2.82
C VAL A 157 -10.45 -7.00 -2.22
N LEU A 158 -10.06 -8.03 -1.47
CA LEU A 158 -8.72 -8.11 -0.90
C LEU A 158 -7.63 -8.10 -1.98
N GLU A 159 -7.77 -8.91 -3.03
CA GLU A 159 -6.82 -8.95 -4.15
C GLU A 159 -6.72 -7.59 -4.85
N ALA A 160 -7.84 -6.91 -5.09
CA ALA A 160 -7.86 -5.58 -5.69
C ALA A 160 -7.15 -4.54 -4.80
N MET A 161 -7.39 -4.57 -3.49
CA MET A 161 -6.73 -3.66 -2.54
C MET A 161 -5.22 -3.94 -2.42
N VAL A 162 -4.82 -5.21 -2.33
CA VAL A 162 -3.40 -5.59 -2.31
C VAL A 162 -2.70 -5.11 -3.58
N ASN A 163 -3.30 -5.32 -4.76
CA ASN A 163 -2.74 -4.84 -6.03
C ASN A 163 -2.64 -3.30 -6.04
N HIS A 164 -3.64 -2.59 -5.51
CA HIS A 164 -3.59 -1.14 -5.40
C HIS A 164 -2.38 -0.67 -4.57
N PHE A 165 -2.12 -1.29 -3.42
CA PHE A 165 -0.98 -0.92 -2.57
C PHE A 165 0.38 -1.29 -3.17
N ILE A 166 0.49 -2.45 -3.86
CA ILE A 166 1.73 -2.91 -4.49
C ILE A 166 2.12 -2.04 -5.69
N HIS A 167 1.13 -1.60 -6.48
CA HIS A 167 1.36 -0.83 -7.70
C HIS A 167 1.21 0.67 -7.51
N ARG A 168 1.06 1.12 -6.27
CA ARG A 168 0.96 2.52 -5.94
C ARG A 168 2.28 3.23 -6.17
N ASP A 169 2.20 4.40 -6.78
CA ASP A 169 3.34 5.31 -6.91
C ASP A 169 3.49 6.13 -5.62
N TYR A 170 4.63 6.02 -4.99
CA TYR A 170 4.99 6.76 -3.78
C TYR A 170 6.03 7.87 -4.05
N THR A 171 6.40 8.10 -5.33
CA THR A 171 7.38 9.12 -5.74
C THR A 171 6.73 10.48 -6.02
#